data_7869ac3dedad8b920aa48cd4d7ad3100
#
_entry.id   7869ac3dedad8b920aa48cd4d7ad3100
#
_cell.length_a   1.000
_cell.length_b   1.000
_cell.length_c   1.000
_cell.angle_alpha   90.00
_cell.angle_beta   90.00
_cell.angle_gamma   90.00
#
_symmetry.space_group_name_H-M   'P 1'
#
loop_
_entity.id
_entity.type
_entity.pdbx_description
1 polymer ?
#
loop_
_entity_poly.entity_id
_entity_poly.type
_entity_poly.pdbx_seq_one_letter_code
_entity_poly.pdbx_strand_id
1 'polypeptide(L)'
;ILGWASNTSYIQIFAEVGVVLLMFSAGLETNLKTLVKTGPVAVFMAFMGVLVPLIFGTIIGYFWYGVEAIGTAKFFQAVFIGVIMTATSVSITVQTLKELGKVDTELGTTIVSAAIVDDVIGIMVLSIVLGAAGGSDEPIGMVILKTVLFFVASGCFGFLLYKLFSWIDKRWPHRRRIVILSIVFCFALSYVAEKVFGVAEITGAFIAGVILCNIEDSEYVDRRVNIGSYMFFGPLFFASIGLKTDLSSMTLGLLAF
;
A
#
# COMPACT_ATOMS: atom_id res chain seq x y z
N ILE A 1 -20.16 -14.10 -19.04
CA ILE A 1 -20.14 -14.29 -17.57
C ILE A 1 -21.58 -14.60 -17.15
N LEU A 2 -21.76 -15.67 -16.38
CA LEU A 2 -23.00 -16.37 -16.11
C LEU A 2 -24.15 -15.59 -15.42
N GLY A 3 -24.04 -14.27 -15.26
CA GLY A 3 -25.10 -13.40 -14.69
C GLY A 3 -25.55 -13.75 -13.26
N TRP A 4 -24.83 -14.62 -12.55
CA TRP A 4 -25.20 -15.12 -11.23
C TRP A 4 -24.71 -14.23 -10.08
N ALA A 5 -23.77 -13.33 -10.34
CA ALA A 5 -23.30 -12.37 -9.38
C ALA A 5 -23.24 -10.98 -10.02
N SER A 6 -23.84 -9.99 -9.37
CA SER A 6 -23.74 -8.59 -9.72
C SER A 6 -22.92 -7.86 -8.66
N ASN A 7 -22.16 -6.86 -9.07
CA ASN A 7 -21.42 -6.00 -8.15
C ASN A 7 -22.42 -5.13 -7.37
N THR A 8 -22.87 -5.65 -6.24
CA THR A 8 -23.76 -4.94 -5.31
C THR A 8 -22.94 -4.04 -4.40
N SER A 9 -23.52 -2.93 -3.94
CA SER A 9 -22.89 -2.00 -2.99
C SER A 9 -22.33 -2.71 -1.74
N TYR A 10 -22.93 -3.80 -1.31
CA TYR A 10 -22.42 -4.60 -0.20
C TYR A 10 -21.09 -5.28 -0.49
N ILE A 11 -20.92 -5.86 -1.68
CA ILE A 11 -19.63 -6.48 -2.08
C ILE A 11 -18.54 -5.42 -2.13
N GLN A 12 -18.84 -4.20 -2.56
CA GLN A 12 -17.88 -3.09 -2.60
C GLN A 12 -17.42 -2.72 -1.19
N ILE A 13 -18.34 -2.53 -0.25
CA ILE A 13 -18.01 -2.20 1.14
C ILE A 13 -17.14 -3.30 1.77
N PHE A 14 -17.48 -4.57 1.58
CA PHE A 14 -16.67 -5.67 2.11
C PHE A 14 -15.30 -5.76 1.43
N ALA A 15 -15.20 -5.41 0.14
CA ALA A 15 -13.94 -5.36 -0.58
C ALA A 15 -13.03 -4.22 -0.08
N GLU A 16 -13.58 -3.04 0.20
CA GLU A 16 -12.86 -1.91 0.81
C GLU A 16 -12.34 -2.27 2.21
N VAL A 17 -13.18 -2.85 3.06
CA VAL A 17 -12.73 -3.39 4.35
C VAL A 17 -11.61 -4.42 4.16
N GLY A 18 -11.72 -5.26 3.12
CA GLY A 18 -10.73 -6.29 2.79
C GLY A 18 -9.37 -5.70 2.47
N VAL A 19 -9.31 -4.74 1.57
CA VAL A 19 -8.03 -4.13 1.16
C VAL A 19 -7.41 -3.34 2.31
N VAL A 20 -8.21 -2.65 3.11
CA VAL A 20 -7.73 -1.94 4.31
C VAL A 20 -7.07 -2.91 5.30
N LEU A 21 -7.71 -4.05 5.60
CA LEU A 21 -7.14 -5.05 6.50
C LEU A 21 -5.90 -5.75 5.93
N LEU A 22 -5.88 -6.02 4.61
CA LEU A 22 -4.69 -6.58 3.94
C LEU A 22 -3.50 -5.62 4.02
N MET A 23 -3.72 -4.32 3.78
CA MET A 23 -2.67 -3.31 3.88
C MET A 23 -2.20 -3.10 5.33
N PHE A 24 -3.10 -3.18 6.29
CA PHE A 24 -2.75 -3.13 7.70
C PHE A 24 -1.85 -4.30 8.11
N SER A 25 -2.16 -5.52 7.66
CA SER A 25 -1.34 -6.71 7.90
C SER A 25 0.04 -6.58 7.26
N ALA A 26 0.11 -6.13 6.00
CA ALA A 26 1.38 -5.83 5.33
C ALA A 26 2.23 -4.82 6.11
N GLY A 27 1.58 -3.80 6.70
CA GLY A 27 2.26 -2.84 7.58
C GLY A 27 2.78 -3.47 8.87
N LEU A 28 2.03 -4.38 9.50
CA LEU A 28 2.46 -5.11 10.71
C LEU A 28 3.66 -6.02 10.46
N GLU A 29 3.77 -6.61 9.27
CA GLU A 29 4.89 -7.46 8.87
C GLU A 29 6.18 -6.66 8.60
N THR A 30 6.10 -5.33 8.52
CA THR A 30 7.24 -4.46 8.22
C THR A 30 8.27 -4.47 9.35
N ASN A 31 9.55 -4.73 9.03
CA ASN A 31 10.64 -4.73 10.02
C ASN A 31 11.40 -3.39 10.03
N LEU A 32 10.95 -2.44 10.87
CA LEU A 32 11.59 -1.13 10.99
C LEU A 32 13.04 -1.19 11.46
N LYS A 33 13.45 -2.19 12.27
CA LYS A 33 14.83 -2.31 12.75
C LYS A 33 15.78 -2.62 11.59
N THR A 34 15.36 -3.49 10.69
CA THR A 34 16.11 -3.82 9.47
C THR A 34 16.18 -2.61 8.54
N LEU A 35 15.08 -1.90 8.39
CA LEU A 35 14.98 -0.68 7.59
C LEU A 35 15.98 0.41 8.03
N VAL A 36 16.06 0.66 9.35
CA VAL A 36 16.99 1.67 9.90
C VAL A 36 18.44 1.22 9.79
N LYS A 37 18.73 -0.09 9.88
CA LYS A 37 20.10 -0.63 9.86
C LYS A 37 20.75 -0.55 8.47
N THR A 38 20.01 -0.75 7.39
CA THR A 38 20.53 -0.75 6.01
C THR A 38 20.68 0.65 5.41
N GLY A 39 20.08 1.67 6.05
CA GLY A 39 20.35 3.09 5.84
C GLY A 39 20.22 3.64 4.43
N PRO A 40 21.07 4.59 4.05
CA PRO A 40 20.89 5.37 2.83
C PRO A 40 21.00 4.55 1.53
N VAL A 41 21.69 3.42 1.54
CA VAL A 41 21.85 2.56 0.35
C VAL A 41 20.50 1.94 -0.04
N ALA A 42 19.76 1.39 0.93
CA ALA A 42 18.45 0.81 0.67
C ALA A 42 17.44 1.87 0.17
N VAL A 43 17.47 3.08 0.75
CA VAL A 43 16.64 4.21 0.32
C VAL A 43 16.97 4.62 -1.12
N PHE A 44 18.26 4.72 -1.46
CA PHE A 44 18.69 5.05 -2.82
C PHE A 44 18.27 3.98 -3.83
N MET A 45 18.45 2.71 -3.47
CA MET A 45 18.03 1.57 -4.31
C MET A 45 16.52 1.58 -4.54
N ALA A 46 15.73 1.78 -3.49
CA ALA A 46 14.28 1.90 -3.58
C ALA A 46 13.85 3.09 -4.44
N PHE A 47 14.46 4.26 -4.25
CA PHE A 47 14.18 5.43 -5.06
C PHE A 47 14.42 5.17 -6.56
N MET A 48 15.52 4.51 -6.90
CA MET A 48 15.81 4.13 -8.30
C MET A 48 14.87 3.02 -8.79
N GLY A 49 14.50 2.08 -7.91
CA GLY A 49 13.54 1.03 -8.18
C GLY A 49 12.16 1.55 -8.55
N VAL A 50 11.73 2.66 -7.94
CA VAL A 50 10.49 3.35 -8.31
C VAL A 50 10.68 4.25 -9.53
N LEU A 51 11.72 5.07 -9.54
CA LEU A 51 11.90 6.11 -10.57
C LEU A 51 12.05 5.53 -11.97
N VAL A 52 12.86 4.48 -12.12
CA VAL A 52 13.16 3.90 -13.43
C VAL A 52 11.91 3.28 -14.07
N PRO A 53 11.17 2.35 -13.43
CA PRO A 53 9.93 1.82 -13.99
C PRO A 53 8.85 2.90 -14.21
N LEU A 54 8.75 3.87 -13.31
CA LEU A 54 7.81 4.99 -13.45
C LEU A 54 8.05 5.77 -14.73
N ILE A 55 9.31 6.15 -15.01
CA ILE A 55 9.66 6.90 -16.22
C ILE A 55 9.43 6.04 -17.47
N PHE A 56 10.00 4.83 -17.52
CA PHE A 56 9.87 3.99 -18.71
C PHE A 56 8.43 3.55 -18.96
N GLY A 57 7.69 3.17 -17.92
CA GLY A 57 6.27 2.82 -18.02
C GLY A 57 5.42 4.01 -18.49
N THR A 58 5.71 5.20 -17.99
CA THR A 58 5.04 6.43 -18.46
C THR A 58 5.36 6.72 -19.93
N ILE A 59 6.61 6.56 -20.35
CA ILE A 59 7.00 6.76 -21.76
C ILE A 59 6.28 5.74 -22.67
N ILE A 60 6.24 4.48 -22.28
CA ILE A 60 5.53 3.45 -23.04
C ILE A 60 4.03 3.80 -23.12
N GLY A 61 3.41 4.13 -21.99
CA GLY A 61 2.01 4.54 -21.94
C GLY A 61 1.74 5.82 -22.73
N TYR A 62 2.67 6.77 -22.73
CA TYR A 62 2.56 8.01 -23.52
C TYR A 62 2.43 7.73 -25.03
N PHE A 63 3.28 6.87 -25.57
CA PHE A 63 3.22 6.47 -26.99
C PHE A 63 1.98 5.61 -27.28
N TRP A 64 1.62 4.71 -26.36
CA TRP A 64 0.48 3.81 -26.56
C TRP A 64 -0.87 4.56 -26.59
N TYR A 65 -1.09 5.48 -25.65
CA TYR A 65 -2.34 6.25 -25.58
C TYR A 65 -2.38 7.46 -26.52
N GLY A 66 -1.28 7.77 -27.22
CA GLY A 66 -1.20 8.94 -28.11
C GLY A 66 -1.49 10.21 -27.31
N VAL A 67 -0.73 10.47 -26.27
CA VAL A 67 -0.91 11.65 -25.41
C VAL A 67 -0.56 12.93 -26.17
N GLU A 68 -1.50 13.85 -26.29
CA GLU A 68 -1.33 15.10 -27.04
C GLU A 68 -0.79 16.23 -26.16
N ALA A 69 -1.15 16.24 -24.87
CA ALA A 69 -0.74 17.28 -23.94
C ALA A 69 -0.57 16.74 -22.51
N ILE A 70 0.38 17.34 -21.76
CA ILE A 70 0.59 17.08 -20.34
C ILE A 70 -0.61 17.58 -19.53
N GLY A 71 -1.06 16.79 -18.57
CA GLY A 71 -2.20 17.12 -17.69
C GLY A 71 -3.56 16.65 -18.21
N THR A 72 -3.62 16.02 -19.38
CA THR A 72 -4.85 15.39 -19.89
C THR A 72 -5.14 14.05 -19.21
N ALA A 73 -6.39 13.56 -19.31
CA ALA A 73 -6.75 12.24 -18.81
C ALA A 73 -5.86 11.12 -19.38
N LYS A 74 -5.51 11.20 -20.67
CA LYS A 74 -4.58 10.27 -21.34
C LYS A 74 -3.17 10.34 -20.76
N PHE A 75 -2.70 11.53 -20.38
CA PHE A 75 -1.41 11.69 -19.70
C PHE A 75 -1.40 10.98 -18.35
N PHE A 76 -2.45 11.17 -17.54
CA PHE A 76 -2.55 10.46 -16.25
C PHE A 76 -2.70 8.95 -16.41
N GLN A 77 -3.37 8.46 -17.47
CA GLN A 77 -3.40 7.04 -17.80
C GLN A 77 -1.99 6.52 -18.11
N ALA A 78 -1.19 7.24 -18.87
CA ALA A 78 0.20 6.88 -19.16
C ALA A 78 1.06 6.86 -17.89
N VAL A 79 0.94 7.87 -17.02
CA VAL A 79 1.62 7.91 -15.71
C VAL A 79 1.18 6.74 -14.83
N PHE A 80 -0.10 6.39 -14.85
CA PHE A 80 -0.63 5.28 -14.07
C PHE A 80 -0.05 3.93 -14.50
N ILE A 81 0.20 3.71 -15.79
CA ILE A 81 0.97 2.54 -16.26
C ILE A 81 2.37 2.52 -15.64
N GLY A 82 3.06 3.67 -15.62
CA GLY A 82 4.34 3.80 -14.92
C GLY A 82 4.25 3.41 -13.44
N VAL A 83 3.21 3.89 -12.74
CA VAL A 83 2.99 3.56 -11.32
C VAL A 83 2.73 2.05 -11.13
N ILE A 84 1.93 1.42 -11.99
CA ILE A 84 1.71 -0.04 -11.92
C ILE A 84 3.03 -0.81 -12.06
N MET A 85 3.92 -0.35 -12.93
CA MET A 85 5.22 -1.00 -13.14
C MET A 85 6.22 -0.82 -11.98
N THR A 86 5.96 0.11 -11.06
CA THR A 86 6.80 0.25 -9.84
C THR A 86 6.50 -0.78 -8.78
N ALA A 87 5.32 -1.41 -8.82
CA ALA A 87 4.89 -2.34 -7.77
C ALA A 87 5.77 -3.59 -7.73
N THR A 88 6.46 -3.80 -6.62
CA THR A 88 7.36 -4.94 -6.38
C THR A 88 6.80 -5.86 -5.30
N SER A 89 7.02 -7.18 -5.41
CA SER A 89 6.58 -8.13 -4.39
C SER A 89 7.67 -8.41 -3.37
N VAL A 90 7.56 -7.82 -2.18
CA VAL A 90 8.47 -8.09 -1.05
C VAL A 90 8.42 -9.56 -0.66
N SER A 91 7.24 -10.16 -0.60
CA SER A 91 7.06 -11.57 -0.19
C SER A 91 7.81 -12.54 -1.08
N ILE A 92 7.72 -12.38 -2.42
CA ILE A 92 8.46 -13.21 -3.38
C ILE A 92 9.96 -13.00 -3.23
N THR A 93 10.40 -11.76 -3.06
CA THR A 93 11.81 -11.42 -2.85
C THR A 93 12.37 -12.08 -1.60
N VAL A 94 11.67 -11.98 -0.46
CA VAL A 94 12.07 -12.61 0.80
C VAL A 94 12.09 -14.13 0.67
N GLN A 95 11.09 -14.74 0.03
CA GLN A 95 11.04 -16.19 -0.14
C GLN A 95 12.17 -16.70 -1.02
N THR A 96 12.45 -16.03 -2.13
CA THR A 96 13.57 -16.38 -3.01
C THR A 96 14.91 -16.26 -2.26
N LEU A 97 15.11 -15.20 -1.47
CA LEU A 97 16.33 -15.05 -0.66
C LEU A 97 16.44 -16.13 0.42
N LYS A 98 15.33 -16.57 1.00
CA LYS A 98 15.29 -17.70 1.96
C LYS A 98 15.71 -19.01 1.30
N GLU A 99 15.17 -19.33 0.13
CA GLU A 99 15.51 -20.53 -0.65
C GLU A 99 16.98 -20.54 -1.06
N LEU A 100 17.55 -19.38 -1.36
CA LEU A 100 18.97 -19.22 -1.66
C LEU A 100 19.88 -19.20 -0.42
N GLY A 101 19.32 -19.19 0.79
CA GLY A 101 20.07 -19.08 2.06
C GLY A 101 20.79 -17.75 2.20
N LYS A 102 20.28 -16.66 1.60
CA LYS A 102 20.93 -15.34 1.52
C LYS A 102 20.19 -14.23 2.26
N VAL A 103 19.09 -14.52 2.94
CA VAL A 103 18.28 -13.50 3.66
C VAL A 103 19.10 -12.72 4.68
N ASP A 104 19.92 -13.43 5.47
CA ASP A 104 20.68 -12.84 6.57
C ASP A 104 22.03 -12.24 6.13
N THR A 105 22.34 -12.26 4.82
CA THR A 105 23.55 -11.62 4.29
C THR A 105 23.35 -10.11 4.20
N GLU A 106 24.43 -9.33 4.17
CA GLU A 106 24.38 -7.89 3.99
C GLU A 106 23.63 -7.49 2.70
N LEU A 107 23.85 -8.25 1.62
CA LEU A 107 23.14 -8.04 0.37
C LEU A 107 21.64 -8.37 0.51
N GLY A 108 21.30 -9.52 1.13
CA GLY A 108 19.92 -9.93 1.33
C GLY A 108 19.14 -8.94 2.19
N THR A 109 19.73 -8.52 3.32
CA THR A 109 19.10 -7.52 4.19
C THR A 109 18.93 -6.17 3.50
N THR A 110 19.87 -5.76 2.65
CA THR A 110 19.75 -4.52 1.88
C THR A 110 18.63 -4.59 0.84
N ILE A 111 18.53 -5.72 0.11
CA ILE A 111 17.45 -5.94 -0.87
C ILE A 111 16.09 -5.92 -0.21
N VAL A 112 15.91 -6.65 0.91
CA VAL A 112 14.65 -6.68 1.66
C VAL A 112 14.28 -5.30 2.17
N SER A 113 15.26 -4.55 2.71
CA SER A 113 15.01 -3.20 3.18
C SER A 113 14.67 -2.24 2.05
N ALA A 114 15.32 -2.36 0.90
CA ALA A 114 15.00 -1.57 -0.29
C ALA A 114 13.57 -1.87 -0.76
N ALA A 115 13.14 -3.14 -0.79
CA ALA A 115 11.80 -3.52 -1.18
C ALA A 115 10.73 -2.96 -0.22
N ILE A 116 11.00 -2.92 1.09
CA ILE A 116 10.09 -2.30 2.08
C ILE A 116 9.98 -0.79 1.87
N VAL A 117 11.10 -0.10 1.58
CA VAL A 117 11.08 1.35 1.28
C VAL A 117 10.38 1.62 -0.04
N ASP A 118 10.59 0.76 -1.04
CA ASP A 118 9.94 0.80 -2.36
C ASP A 118 8.41 0.80 -2.23
N ASP A 119 7.86 -0.09 -1.40
CA ASP A 119 6.42 -0.13 -1.12
C ASP A 119 5.90 1.21 -0.56
N VAL A 120 6.62 1.80 0.39
CA VAL A 120 6.23 3.10 0.97
C VAL A 120 6.26 4.20 -0.11
N ILE A 121 7.34 4.27 -0.90
CA ILE A 121 7.46 5.27 -1.98
C ILE A 121 6.40 5.02 -3.05
N GLY A 122 6.16 3.77 -3.42
CA GLY A 122 5.13 3.37 -4.40
C GLY A 122 3.73 3.83 -3.99
N ILE A 123 3.35 3.61 -2.72
CA ILE A 123 2.07 4.08 -2.17
C ILE A 123 1.99 5.61 -2.16
N MET A 124 3.09 6.32 -1.84
CA MET A 124 3.13 7.79 -1.92
C MET A 124 2.91 8.28 -3.34
N VAL A 125 3.63 7.71 -4.31
CA VAL A 125 3.51 8.07 -5.73
C VAL A 125 2.10 7.78 -6.24
N LEU A 126 1.54 6.61 -5.91
CA LEU A 126 0.17 6.24 -6.25
C LEU A 126 -0.84 7.26 -5.69
N SER A 127 -0.71 7.64 -4.42
CA SER A 127 -1.61 8.62 -3.79
C SER A 127 -1.55 9.98 -4.46
N ILE A 128 -0.34 10.44 -4.83
CA ILE A 128 -0.14 11.71 -5.55
C ILE A 128 -0.79 11.64 -6.95
N VAL A 129 -0.57 10.56 -7.68
CA VAL A 129 -1.10 10.38 -9.04
C VAL A 129 -2.62 10.28 -9.03
N LEU A 130 -3.21 9.51 -8.09
CA LEU A 130 -4.67 9.42 -7.94
C LEU A 130 -5.29 10.77 -7.54
N GLY A 131 -4.68 11.49 -6.60
CA GLY A 131 -5.13 12.82 -6.21
C GLY A 131 -5.07 13.82 -7.37
N ALA A 132 -4.00 13.78 -8.18
CA ALA A 132 -3.83 14.64 -9.33
C ALA A 132 -4.77 14.26 -10.50
N ALA A 133 -5.06 12.98 -10.69
CA ALA A 133 -5.93 12.47 -11.76
C ALA A 133 -7.42 12.60 -11.45
N GLY A 134 -7.78 12.65 -10.17
CA GLY A 134 -9.17 12.60 -9.69
C GLY A 134 -10.04 13.82 -9.99
N GLY A 135 -9.53 14.79 -10.76
CA GLY A 135 -10.31 15.98 -11.18
C GLY A 135 -10.72 16.87 -10.00
N SER A 136 -10.03 16.75 -8.85
CA SER A 136 -10.18 17.75 -7.79
C SER A 136 -9.70 19.10 -8.32
N ASP A 137 -10.46 20.16 -8.09
CA ASP A 137 -10.06 21.54 -8.41
C ASP A 137 -8.82 21.99 -7.61
N GLU A 138 -8.23 21.08 -6.85
CA GLU A 138 -7.05 21.34 -6.03
C GLU A 138 -5.78 21.31 -6.89
N PRO A 139 -4.90 22.30 -6.76
CA PRO A 139 -3.62 22.30 -7.45
C PRO A 139 -2.74 21.14 -6.98
N ILE A 140 -1.99 20.52 -7.90
CA ILE A 140 -1.09 19.37 -7.64
C ILE A 140 -0.17 19.63 -6.43
N GLY A 141 0.31 20.87 -6.27
CA GLY A 141 1.11 21.27 -5.12
C GLY A 141 0.39 21.09 -3.77
N MET A 142 -0.92 21.29 -3.73
CA MET A 142 -1.72 21.06 -2.52
C MET A 142 -1.86 19.57 -2.21
N VAL A 143 -2.02 18.73 -3.23
CA VAL A 143 -2.09 17.26 -3.08
C VAL A 143 -0.77 16.73 -2.51
N ILE A 144 0.37 17.17 -3.08
CA ILE A 144 1.71 16.81 -2.58
C ILE A 144 1.88 17.27 -1.13
N LEU A 145 1.52 18.52 -0.83
CA LEU A 145 1.63 19.07 0.53
C LEU A 145 0.79 18.28 1.53
N LYS A 146 -0.46 17.96 1.20
CA LYS A 146 -1.35 17.15 2.05
C LYS A 146 -0.78 15.74 2.27
N THR A 147 -0.25 15.12 1.23
CA THR A 147 0.38 13.78 1.33
C THR A 147 1.60 13.82 2.25
N VAL A 148 2.52 14.76 2.05
CA VAL A 148 3.69 14.92 2.93
C VAL A 148 3.27 15.23 4.37
N LEU A 149 2.29 16.12 4.55
CA LEU A 149 1.77 16.47 5.88
C LEU A 149 1.14 15.26 6.58
N PHE A 150 0.42 14.40 5.83
CA PHE A 150 -0.12 13.14 6.36
C PHE A 150 1.01 12.23 6.88
N PHE A 151 2.08 12.01 6.12
CA PHE A 151 3.19 11.15 6.55
C PHE A 151 3.92 11.74 7.78
N VAL A 152 4.15 13.05 7.81
CA VAL A 152 4.76 13.74 8.96
C VAL A 152 3.85 13.65 10.18
N ALA A 153 2.57 13.95 10.04
CA ALA A 153 1.59 13.87 11.12
C ALA A 153 1.47 12.44 11.65
N SER A 154 1.38 11.45 10.76
CA SER A 154 1.31 10.03 11.11
C SER A 154 2.58 9.56 11.82
N GLY A 155 3.76 10.05 11.44
CA GLY A 155 5.02 9.77 12.13
C GLY A 155 5.04 10.36 13.56
N CYS A 156 4.66 11.62 13.71
CA CYS A 156 4.62 12.28 15.02
C CYS A 156 3.56 11.66 15.97
N PHE A 157 2.33 11.52 15.48
CA PHE A 157 1.24 10.86 16.22
C PHE A 157 1.50 9.37 16.43
N GLY A 158 2.07 8.71 15.44
CA GLY A 158 2.42 7.30 15.48
C GLY A 158 3.37 6.97 16.63
N PHE A 159 4.37 7.81 16.88
CA PHE A 159 5.26 7.64 18.02
C PHE A 159 4.52 7.74 19.36
N LEU A 160 3.57 8.67 19.48
CA LEU A 160 2.74 8.81 20.69
C LEU A 160 1.83 7.59 20.89
N LEU A 161 1.17 7.17 19.80
CA LEU A 161 0.28 6.00 19.80
C LEU A 161 1.04 4.70 20.04
N TYR A 162 2.21 4.54 19.44
CA TYR A 162 3.10 3.41 19.72
C TYR A 162 3.40 3.29 21.23
N LYS A 163 3.74 4.40 21.91
CA LYS A 163 3.94 4.41 23.35
C LYS A 163 2.68 3.99 24.13
N LEU A 164 1.52 4.48 23.71
CA LEU A 164 0.23 4.12 24.31
C LEU A 164 -0.07 2.63 24.14
N PHE A 165 0.06 2.11 22.91
CA PHE A 165 -0.18 0.70 22.62
C PHE A 165 0.84 -0.20 23.32
N SER A 166 2.12 0.17 23.35
CA SER A 166 3.15 -0.57 24.08
C SER A 166 2.89 -0.58 25.59
N TRP A 167 2.34 0.49 26.16
CA TRP A 167 1.94 0.51 27.57
C TRP A 167 0.73 -0.39 27.84
N ILE A 168 -0.27 -0.40 26.96
CA ILE A 168 -1.45 -1.27 27.06
C ILE A 168 -1.03 -2.73 26.93
N ASP A 169 -0.17 -3.03 25.98
CA ASP A 169 0.36 -4.36 25.70
C ASP A 169 1.10 -4.95 26.91
N LYS A 170 2.06 -4.21 27.47
CA LYS A 170 2.78 -4.59 28.70
C LYS A 170 1.86 -4.80 29.90
N ARG A 171 0.76 -4.07 29.99
CA ARG A 171 -0.17 -4.17 31.10
C ARG A 171 -1.12 -5.36 30.97
N TRP A 172 -1.47 -5.74 29.73
CA TRP A 172 -2.43 -6.82 29.43
C TRP A 172 -2.01 -7.61 28.19
N PRO A 173 -0.93 -8.40 28.26
CA PRO A 173 -0.40 -9.14 27.12
C PRO A 173 -1.41 -10.19 26.60
N HIS A 174 -1.36 -10.45 25.32
CA HIS A 174 -2.13 -11.48 24.58
C HIS A 174 -3.66 -11.41 24.77
N ARG A 175 -4.20 -10.24 25.02
CA ARG A 175 -5.64 -10.07 25.19
C ARG A 175 -6.32 -9.65 23.89
N ARG A 176 -7.51 -10.20 23.65
CA ARG A 176 -8.41 -9.82 22.54
C ARG A 176 -8.58 -8.29 22.38
N ARG A 177 -8.43 -7.52 23.46
CA ARG A 177 -8.58 -6.07 23.46
C ARG A 177 -7.53 -5.38 22.59
N ILE A 178 -6.28 -5.85 22.56
CA ILE A 178 -5.22 -5.24 21.75
C ILE A 178 -5.56 -5.37 20.25
N VAL A 179 -6.07 -6.53 19.83
CA VAL A 179 -6.48 -6.75 18.43
C VAL A 179 -7.61 -5.81 18.04
N ILE A 180 -8.64 -5.67 18.90
CA ILE A 180 -9.78 -4.78 18.64
C ILE A 180 -9.30 -3.33 18.53
N LEU A 181 -8.48 -2.87 19.47
CA LEU A 181 -7.93 -1.51 19.47
C LEU A 181 -7.07 -1.25 18.22
N SER A 182 -6.26 -2.23 17.81
CA SER A 182 -5.43 -2.13 16.61
C SER A 182 -6.27 -2.00 15.34
N ILE A 183 -7.36 -2.78 15.22
CA ILE A 183 -8.30 -2.68 14.10
C ILE A 183 -9.03 -1.33 14.10
N VAL A 184 -9.50 -0.87 15.26
CA VAL A 184 -10.14 0.45 15.39
C VAL A 184 -9.15 1.55 14.99
N PHE A 185 -7.90 1.46 15.42
CA PHE A 185 -6.85 2.41 15.04
C PHE A 185 -6.58 2.38 13.53
N CYS A 186 -6.51 1.19 12.92
CA CYS A 186 -6.36 1.03 11.48
C CYS A 186 -7.46 1.79 10.71
N PHE A 187 -8.73 1.51 11.01
CA PHE A 187 -9.86 2.17 10.35
C PHE A 187 -9.93 3.68 10.63
N ALA A 188 -9.59 4.10 11.85
CA ALA A 188 -9.55 5.52 12.19
C ALA A 188 -8.48 6.26 11.38
N LEU A 189 -7.28 5.70 11.25
CA LEU A 189 -6.20 6.32 10.48
C LEU A 189 -6.49 6.28 8.97
N SER A 190 -7.10 5.21 8.46
CA SER A 190 -7.58 5.11 7.08
C SER A 190 -8.61 6.20 6.77
N TYR A 191 -9.59 6.38 7.65
CA TYR A 191 -10.59 7.43 7.51
C TYR A 191 -9.99 8.84 7.54
N VAL A 192 -9.05 9.10 8.45
CA VAL A 192 -8.34 10.38 8.54
C VAL A 192 -7.51 10.63 7.28
N ALA A 193 -6.80 9.62 6.78
CA ALA A 193 -6.04 9.71 5.53
C ALA A 193 -6.92 10.19 4.37
N GLU A 194 -8.06 9.55 4.18
CA GLU A 194 -8.96 9.84 3.06
C GLU A 194 -9.69 11.17 3.25
N LYS A 195 -10.37 11.38 4.38
CA LYS A 195 -11.28 12.51 4.56
C LYS A 195 -10.59 13.82 4.94
N VAL A 196 -9.45 13.77 5.64
CA VAL A 196 -8.75 14.98 6.08
C VAL A 196 -7.64 15.35 5.10
N PHE A 197 -6.86 14.36 4.66
CA PHE A 197 -5.69 14.59 3.84
C PHE A 197 -5.91 14.32 2.35
N GLY A 198 -7.00 13.65 1.96
CA GLY A 198 -7.23 13.24 0.57
C GLY A 198 -6.24 12.17 0.08
N VAL A 199 -5.62 11.44 1.00
CA VAL A 199 -4.70 10.34 0.71
C VAL A 199 -5.50 9.04 0.72
N ALA A 200 -5.17 8.08 -0.16
CA ALA A 200 -5.88 6.81 -0.24
C ALA A 200 -5.97 6.12 1.13
N GLU A 201 -7.15 5.59 1.47
CA GLU A 201 -7.43 4.91 2.75
C GLU A 201 -6.47 3.76 3.05
N ILE A 202 -6.06 3.03 1.99
CA ILE A 202 -5.09 1.94 2.07
C ILE A 202 -3.74 2.39 2.63
N THR A 203 -3.32 3.63 2.34
CA THR A 203 -2.09 4.23 2.86
C THR A 203 -2.21 4.44 4.37
N GLY A 204 -3.37 4.91 4.84
CA GLY A 204 -3.66 5.05 6.27
C GLY A 204 -3.59 3.71 7.00
N ALA A 205 -4.18 2.67 6.42
CA ALA A 205 -4.13 1.31 6.96
C ALA A 205 -2.69 0.77 7.07
N PHE A 206 -1.91 0.90 5.99
CA PHE A 206 -0.51 0.47 5.97
C PHE A 206 0.32 1.17 7.05
N ILE A 207 0.22 2.50 7.15
CA ILE A 207 0.93 3.28 8.17
C ILE A 207 0.49 2.89 9.59
N ALA A 208 -0.79 2.60 9.81
CA ALA A 208 -1.25 2.08 11.11
C ALA A 208 -0.56 0.77 11.47
N GLY A 209 -0.41 -0.15 10.52
CA GLY A 209 0.34 -1.38 10.69
C GLY A 209 1.81 -1.13 11.01
N VAL A 210 2.47 -0.27 10.25
CA VAL A 210 3.88 0.13 10.47
C VAL A 210 4.10 0.74 11.85
N ILE A 211 3.18 1.56 12.35
CA ILE A 211 3.24 2.12 13.70
C ILE A 211 3.20 1.01 14.76
N LEU A 212 2.39 -0.02 14.55
CA LEU A 212 2.20 -1.10 15.50
C LEU A 212 3.16 -2.30 15.29
N CYS A 213 3.96 -2.36 14.23
CA CYS A 213 4.81 -3.51 13.91
C CYS A 213 5.86 -3.85 14.98
N ASN A 214 6.21 -2.91 15.86
CA ASN A 214 7.21 -3.10 16.92
C ASN A 214 6.62 -3.26 18.33
N ILE A 215 5.30 -3.38 18.51
CA ILE A 215 4.72 -3.76 19.81
C ILE A 215 4.98 -5.26 20.06
N GLU A 216 5.02 -5.68 21.33
CA GLU A 216 5.33 -7.08 21.70
C GLU A 216 4.31 -8.07 21.11
N ASP A 217 3.04 -7.69 21.06
CA ASP A 217 1.93 -8.48 20.52
C ASP A 217 1.67 -8.25 19.01
N SER A 218 2.58 -7.61 18.24
CA SER A 218 2.38 -7.33 16.81
C SER A 218 2.07 -8.60 16.00
N GLU A 219 2.84 -9.67 16.21
CA GLU A 219 2.63 -10.96 15.56
C GLU A 219 1.30 -11.63 15.99
N TYR A 220 0.88 -11.43 17.24
CA TYR A 220 -0.42 -11.91 17.71
C TYR A 220 -1.57 -11.15 17.04
N VAL A 221 -1.46 -9.83 16.91
CA VAL A 221 -2.43 -8.99 16.20
C VAL A 221 -2.49 -9.40 14.74
N ASP A 222 -1.34 -9.52 14.08
CA ASP A 222 -1.25 -9.91 12.67
C ASP A 222 -1.92 -11.25 12.40
N ARG A 223 -1.57 -12.30 13.15
CA ARG A 223 -2.20 -13.62 13.01
C ARG A 223 -3.72 -13.59 13.16
N ARG A 224 -4.27 -12.71 14.01
CA ARG A 224 -5.73 -12.59 14.21
C ARG A 224 -6.39 -11.81 13.10
N VAL A 225 -5.76 -10.76 12.61
CA VAL A 225 -6.23 -9.97 11.47
C VAL A 225 -6.18 -10.81 10.20
N ASN A 226 -5.10 -11.54 9.97
CA ASN A 226 -4.90 -12.38 8.81
C ASN A 226 -5.98 -13.45 8.64
N ILE A 227 -6.48 -14.05 9.72
CA ILE A 227 -7.59 -15.02 9.64
C ILE A 227 -8.81 -14.37 8.94
N GLY A 228 -9.20 -13.17 9.33
CA GLY A 228 -10.31 -12.45 8.72
C GLY A 228 -9.98 -11.97 7.30
N SER A 229 -8.81 -11.38 7.13
CA SER A 229 -8.37 -10.80 5.86
C SER A 229 -8.24 -11.85 4.76
N TYR A 230 -7.54 -12.96 5.00
CA TYR A 230 -7.30 -13.98 3.97
C TYR A 230 -8.46 -14.94 3.77
N MET A 231 -9.22 -15.28 4.81
CA MET A 231 -10.31 -16.26 4.67
C MET A 231 -11.61 -15.66 4.16
N PHE A 232 -11.89 -14.40 4.44
CA PHE A 232 -13.17 -13.78 4.12
C PHE A 232 -13.03 -12.51 3.27
N PHE A 233 -12.37 -11.49 3.76
CA PHE A 233 -12.35 -10.18 3.11
C PHE A 233 -11.47 -10.15 1.85
N GLY A 234 -10.32 -10.81 1.85
CA GLY A 234 -9.41 -10.88 0.70
C GLY A 234 -10.06 -11.51 -0.52
N PRO A 235 -10.67 -12.71 -0.43
CA PRO A 235 -11.42 -13.28 -1.55
C PRO A 235 -12.53 -12.38 -2.07
N LEU A 236 -13.24 -11.64 -1.21
CA LEU A 236 -14.27 -10.68 -1.62
C LEU A 236 -13.66 -9.48 -2.35
N PHE A 237 -12.49 -8.99 -1.91
CA PHE A 237 -11.75 -7.94 -2.60
C PHE A 237 -11.37 -8.36 -4.02
N PHE A 238 -10.73 -9.53 -4.19
CA PHE A 238 -10.36 -10.03 -5.51
C PHE A 238 -11.58 -10.32 -6.39
N ALA A 239 -12.65 -10.88 -5.83
CA ALA A 239 -13.90 -11.10 -6.54
C ALA A 239 -14.53 -9.77 -7.00
N SER A 240 -14.50 -8.72 -6.17
CA SER A 240 -14.98 -7.38 -6.53
C SER A 240 -14.21 -6.78 -7.71
N ILE A 241 -12.86 -6.95 -7.72
CA ILE A 241 -12.03 -6.52 -8.86
C ILE A 241 -12.44 -7.25 -10.13
N GLY A 242 -12.56 -8.59 -10.05
CA GLY A 242 -12.97 -9.39 -11.21
C GLY A 242 -14.36 -9.02 -11.74
N LEU A 243 -15.32 -8.70 -10.86
CA LEU A 243 -16.65 -8.26 -11.26
C LEU A 243 -16.69 -6.85 -11.86
N LYS A 244 -15.75 -5.97 -11.49
CA LYS A 244 -15.59 -4.63 -12.08
C LYS A 244 -14.84 -4.64 -13.41
N THR A 245 -14.08 -5.69 -13.69
CA THR A 245 -13.26 -5.78 -14.90
C THR A 245 -14.14 -6.03 -16.12
N ASP A 246 -14.18 -5.08 -17.03
CA ASP A 246 -14.86 -5.22 -18.32
C ASP A 246 -13.89 -5.77 -19.36
N LEU A 247 -14.07 -7.05 -19.68
CA LEU A 247 -13.26 -7.74 -20.68
C LEU A 247 -13.73 -7.47 -22.12
N SER A 248 -14.87 -6.81 -22.32
CA SER A 248 -15.42 -6.54 -23.67
C SER A 248 -14.57 -5.54 -24.45
N SER A 249 -13.83 -4.70 -23.75
CA SER A 249 -12.90 -3.71 -24.32
C SER A 249 -11.51 -4.27 -24.65
N MET A 250 -11.21 -5.52 -24.28
CA MET A 250 -9.91 -6.14 -24.53
C MET A 250 -9.75 -6.52 -26.00
N THR A 251 -8.92 -5.77 -26.70
CA THR A 251 -8.48 -6.11 -28.06
C THR A 251 -7.22 -6.96 -28.04
N LEU A 252 -6.98 -7.73 -29.14
CA LEU A 252 -5.74 -8.50 -29.28
C LEU A 252 -4.47 -7.64 -29.15
N GLY A 253 -4.52 -6.37 -29.55
CA GLY A 253 -3.44 -5.41 -29.38
C GLY A 253 -3.17 -5.06 -27.91
N LEU A 254 -4.23 -4.95 -27.11
CA LEU A 254 -4.13 -4.68 -25.66
C LEU A 254 -3.60 -5.89 -24.89
N LEU A 255 -3.89 -7.11 -25.38
CA LEU A 255 -3.34 -8.35 -24.81
C LEU A 255 -1.85 -8.55 -25.13
N ALA A 256 -1.36 -7.94 -26.22
CA ALA A 256 0.05 -8.01 -26.63
C ALA A 256 0.91 -6.94 -25.93
N PHE A 257 0.29 -5.89 -25.39
CA PHE A 257 0.92 -4.83 -24.59
C PHE A 257 1.12 -5.28 -23.15
#